data_2c3e7d2347b69c98a8199f68bf323885
#
_entry.id   2c3e7d2347b69c98a8199f68bf323885
#
_cell.length_a   1.000
_cell.length_b   1.000
_cell.length_c   1.000
_cell.angle_alpha   90.00
_cell.angle_beta   90.00
_cell.angle_gamma   90.00
#
_symmetry.space_group_name_H-M   'P 1'
#
loop_
_entity.id
_entity.type
_entity.pdbx_description
1 polymer ?
#
loop_
_entity_poly.entity_id
_entity_poly.type
_entity_poly.pdbx_seq_one_letter_code
_entity_poly.pdbx_strand_id
1 'polypeptide(L)'
;IPSPTPRRGARLPPRPSSRKLPEAPGAMARLLVLRTAPYQRSSLSAATNTALLFPSKHRRSASFPHPARRLLPSPLRVPVRAIESSSGATKQEEAPPAAGEAQEPLPAAPAFVVEELGWGTQLAVKLKMLVAPPWQRVRKGSVLTMKLRGEVTDQVKTRFSSGLSLPQICENFEKAAYDPRISGIYLHIEPLSCGWGKAEEIRRHIVDFKKSGKFVVGYMPVGGEKEYYLASACGELYAPPSAYVALYGLTIQQTFLRGVLEKVGVQPEIQRIGRYKSAGDQLSRKSMSNEVREMLAALLDNIYGNWLDTVSSLRGKKKEEIEEFINSGVYQVERLKEEGWITDLLYDDEIMAMLKERVGQNDKKSLRMVDYSKYSRVRKSTLGLEGGELIAVIRASGSISRTRGRLSVGSSGIVAEQLIEKIRSVRESKKYKAVILRIDSPGGDALASDLMWREIRLLADSKPVIASMSDVAASGGYYMAMAAPVIVAEKLTLTGSIGVVTGGPYHLVFVVARLAISLPHRILSLLQQSKLRTRIDSALFQSLDSEFSCC
;
A
#
# COMPACT_ATOMS: atom_id res chain seq x y z
N ILE A 1 60.97 46.57 6.85
CA ILE A 1 61.61 46.67 8.17
C ILE A 1 60.67 46.07 9.19
N PRO A 2 61.04 45.16 10.07
CA PRO A 2 61.72 43.88 9.87
C PRO A 2 60.80 42.70 10.27
N SER A 3 61.21 41.51 9.78
CA SER A 3 60.68 40.19 10.18
C SER A 3 60.98 39.83 11.63
N PRO A 4 60.11 39.05 12.31
CA PRO A 4 60.53 38.28 13.48
C PRO A 4 60.64 36.80 13.20
N THR A 5 61.67 36.25 13.74
CA THR A 5 62.23 34.92 13.81
C THR A 5 61.28 33.84 14.43
N PRO A 6 61.58 32.54 14.19
CA PRO A 6 60.72 31.41 14.54
C PRO A 6 60.90 30.97 16.00
N ARG A 7 59.82 30.58 16.67
CA ARG A 7 59.82 29.91 17.97
C ARG A 7 59.75 28.37 17.79
N ARG A 8 60.64 27.71 18.50
CA ARG A 8 60.86 26.28 18.65
C ARG A 8 59.66 25.50 19.15
N GLY A 9 59.35 24.37 18.51
CA GLY A 9 59.41 23.02 19.07
C GLY A 9 58.38 22.66 20.16
N ALA A 10 57.28 21.99 19.75
CA ALA A 10 56.60 21.07 20.64
C ALA A 10 56.65 19.65 20.01
N ARG A 11 57.22 18.73 20.81
CA ARG A 11 57.45 17.31 20.43
C ARG A 11 56.13 16.57 20.47
N LEU A 12 55.85 15.80 19.39
CA LEU A 12 54.83 14.78 19.34
C LEU A 12 55.27 13.51 20.09
N PRO A 13 54.35 12.80 20.74
CA PRO A 13 54.67 11.53 21.39
C PRO A 13 54.79 10.38 20.35
N PRO A 14 55.54 9.30 20.67
CA PRO A 14 55.89 8.25 19.73
C PRO A 14 54.70 7.31 19.43
N ARG A 15 54.63 6.85 18.17
CA ARG A 15 53.73 5.79 17.71
C ARG A 15 54.08 4.45 18.37
N PRO A 16 53.09 3.63 18.76
CA PRO A 16 53.36 2.25 19.15
C PRO A 16 53.61 1.36 17.94
N SER A 17 54.55 0.44 18.10
CA SER A 17 55.07 -0.49 17.15
C SER A 17 54.06 -1.46 16.57
N SER A 18 54.25 -1.78 15.28
CA SER A 18 53.55 -2.78 14.48
C SER A 18 53.66 -4.19 15.09
N ARG A 19 52.55 -4.79 15.49
CA ARG A 19 52.40 -6.25 15.63
C ARG A 19 51.85 -6.83 14.33
N LYS A 20 52.64 -7.72 13.73
CA LYS A 20 52.23 -8.57 12.59
C LYS A 20 51.11 -9.50 13.02
N LEU A 21 50.01 -9.50 12.26
CA LEU A 21 48.95 -10.52 12.30
C LEU A 21 49.24 -11.57 11.21
N PRO A 22 48.95 -12.85 11.44
CA PRO A 22 49.18 -13.91 10.47
C PRO A 22 48.11 -13.91 9.38
N GLU A 23 48.55 -14.26 8.16
CA GLU A 23 47.70 -14.50 6.99
C GLU A 23 46.75 -15.68 7.23
N ALA A 24 45.47 -15.53 6.90
CA ALA A 24 44.52 -16.62 6.75
C ALA A 24 43.88 -16.56 5.36
N PRO A 25 43.74 -17.69 4.69
CA PRO A 25 43.22 -17.77 3.33
C PRO A 25 41.69 -17.94 3.32
N GLY A 26 41.05 -17.49 2.25
CA GLY A 26 39.72 -17.98 1.86
C GLY A 26 38.59 -16.96 1.93
N ALA A 27 38.22 -16.51 0.75
CA ALA A 27 36.99 -15.76 0.49
C ALA A 27 35.76 -16.54 0.97
N MET A 28 34.97 -15.95 1.85
CA MET A 28 33.59 -16.37 2.09
C MET A 28 32.65 -15.18 2.00
N ALA A 29 31.72 -15.30 1.09
CA ALA A 29 30.57 -14.41 0.89
C ALA A 29 29.82 -14.20 2.21
N ARG A 30 29.61 -12.95 2.60
CA ARG A 30 28.73 -12.60 3.73
C ARG A 30 27.28 -12.80 3.35
N LEU A 31 26.74 -13.91 3.81
CA LEU A 31 25.31 -14.19 3.78
C LEU A 31 24.64 -13.31 4.84
N LEU A 32 23.69 -12.47 4.44
CA LEU A 32 22.86 -11.69 5.35
C LEU A 32 21.85 -12.65 5.98
N VAL A 33 22.09 -13.04 7.24
CA VAL A 33 21.18 -13.88 8.01
C VAL A 33 20.06 -12.99 8.58
N LEU A 34 18.88 -13.13 8.03
CA LEU A 34 17.64 -12.67 8.68
C LEU A 34 17.41 -13.50 9.96
N ARG A 35 17.49 -12.85 11.11
CA ARG A 35 17.16 -13.45 12.40
C ARG A 35 15.68 -13.83 12.43
N THR A 36 15.39 -15.11 12.36
CA THR A 36 14.12 -15.69 12.80
C THR A 36 14.20 -15.91 14.32
N ALA A 37 13.22 -15.40 15.03
CA ALA A 37 13.08 -15.60 16.47
C ALA A 37 12.89 -17.10 16.82
N PRO A 38 13.38 -17.57 17.97
CA PRO A 38 13.32 -18.97 18.33
C PRO A 38 11.90 -19.40 18.71
N TYR A 39 11.48 -20.51 18.14
CA TYR A 39 10.24 -21.21 18.46
C TYR A 39 10.37 -21.89 19.82
N GLN A 40 9.67 -21.40 20.85
CA GLN A 40 9.55 -22.07 22.15
C GLN A 40 8.57 -23.24 22.05
N ARG A 41 9.07 -24.42 22.37
CA ARG A 41 8.29 -25.64 22.59
C ARG A 41 7.49 -25.49 23.89
N SER A 42 6.16 -25.54 23.82
CA SER A 42 5.33 -25.85 24.96
C SER A 42 4.97 -27.34 24.95
N SER A 43 5.29 -28.01 26.06
CA SER A 43 5.02 -29.40 26.37
C SER A 43 3.52 -29.65 26.48
N LEU A 44 3.04 -30.68 25.80
CA LEU A 44 1.73 -31.28 26.00
C LEU A 44 1.79 -32.16 27.25
N SER A 45 0.99 -31.83 28.27
CA SER A 45 0.61 -32.75 29.31
C SER A 45 -0.81 -33.28 29.05
N ALA A 46 -0.92 -34.58 29.05
CA ALA A 46 -2.16 -35.31 28.95
C ALA A 46 -3.01 -35.12 30.23
N ALA A 47 -4.30 -34.87 30.07
CA ALA A 47 -5.28 -35.05 31.13
C ALA A 47 -6.57 -35.65 30.57
N THR A 48 -6.92 -36.70 31.20
CA THR A 48 -7.97 -37.69 31.09
C THR A 48 -9.40 -37.16 31.03
N ASN A 49 -10.23 -37.96 30.36
CA ASN A 49 -11.69 -37.97 30.29
C ASN A 49 -12.41 -37.79 31.64
N THR A 50 -13.47 -36.98 31.63
CA THR A 50 -14.65 -37.27 32.49
C THR A 50 -15.90 -36.77 31.75
N ALA A 51 -16.77 -37.73 31.46
CA ALA A 51 -18.10 -37.50 30.93
C ALA A 51 -19.03 -37.00 32.05
N LEU A 52 -19.82 -35.98 31.78
CA LEU A 52 -20.97 -35.60 32.59
C LEU A 52 -22.22 -35.46 31.72
N LEU A 53 -23.15 -36.32 31.98
CA LEU A 53 -24.55 -36.37 31.55
C LEU A 53 -25.32 -35.17 32.10
N PHE A 54 -26.14 -34.50 31.25
CA PHE A 54 -27.19 -33.60 31.70
C PHE A 54 -28.54 -33.96 31.07
N PRO A 55 -29.64 -33.87 31.82
CA PRO A 55 -30.93 -34.36 31.40
C PRO A 55 -31.74 -33.30 30.63
N SER A 56 -32.56 -33.80 29.72
CA SER A 56 -33.58 -33.13 28.97
C SER A 56 -34.69 -32.52 29.85
N LYS A 57 -35.08 -31.26 29.61
CA LYS A 57 -36.37 -30.72 30.02
C LYS A 57 -37.17 -30.20 28.84
N HIS A 58 -38.29 -30.84 28.60
CA HIS A 58 -39.39 -30.39 27.74
C HIS A 58 -39.91 -29.00 28.15
N ARG A 59 -40.16 -28.13 27.20
CA ARG A 59 -41.18 -27.09 27.29
C ARG A 59 -41.86 -26.82 25.94
N ARG A 60 -43.10 -27.02 25.97
CA ARG A 60 -44.32 -26.74 25.18
C ARG A 60 -44.23 -25.64 24.12
N SER A 61 -44.79 -26.02 22.96
CA SER A 61 -45.21 -25.21 21.83
C SER A 61 -46.21 -24.13 22.22
N ALA A 62 -45.98 -22.90 21.71
CA ALA A 62 -47.01 -21.88 21.57
C ALA A 62 -47.02 -21.42 20.09
N SER A 63 -48.13 -21.65 19.44
CA SER A 63 -48.45 -21.25 18.07
C SER A 63 -48.82 -19.76 18.03
N PHE A 64 -48.23 -19.01 17.12
CA PHE A 64 -48.68 -17.69 16.71
C PHE A 64 -49.01 -17.67 15.21
N PRO A 65 -50.04 -16.94 14.80
CA PRO A 65 -50.60 -17.02 13.45
C PRO A 65 -49.78 -16.19 12.43
N HIS A 66 -49.70 -16.72 11.21
CA HIS A 66 -49.12 -16.08 10.05
C HIS A 66 -49.97 -14.92 9.53
N PRO A 67 -49.36 -13.76 9.15
CA PRO A 67 -49.99 -12.84 8.23
C PRO A 67 -49.62 -13.15 6.77
N ALA A 68 -50.57 -12.85 5.90
CA ALA A 68 -50.63 -13.21 4.49
C ALA A 68 -49.42 -12.80 3.64
N ARG A 69 -49.00 -13.72 2.78
CA ARG A 69 -48.02 -13.52 1.69
C ARG A 69 -48.58 -12.54 0.64
N ARG A 70 -47.90 -11.40 0.47
CA ARG A 70 -47.97 -10.64 -0.79
C ARG A 70 -46.95 -11.23 -1.77
N LEU A 71 -47.43 -11.63 -2.93
CA LEU A 71 -46.65 -12.12 -4.06
C LEU A 71 -45.80 -10.96 -4.61
N LEU A 72 -44.50 -11.12 -4.60
CA LEU A 72 -43.56 -10.32 -5.38
C LEU A 72 -43.27 -11.00 -6.71
N PRO A 73 -43.05 -10.26 -7.81
CA PRO A 73 -42.81 -10.83 -9.13
C PRO A 73 -41.48 -11.55 -9.21
N SER A 74 -41.47 -12.65 -9.96
CA SER A 74 -40.37 -13.56 -10.14
C SER A 74 -39.16 -12.89 -10.82
N PRO A 75 -37.91 -13.21 -10.40
CA PRO A 75 -36.73 -12.78 -11.13
C PRO A 75 -36.58 -13.60 -12.42
N LEU A 76 -36.17 -12.92 -13.48
CA LEU A 76 -35.83 -13.47 -14.79
C LEU A 76 -34.78 -14.60 -14.63
N ARG A 77 -35.16 -15.80 -15.04
CA ARG A 77 -34.26 -16.94 -15.19
C ARG A 77 -33.41 -16.75 -16.44
N VAL A 78 -32.11 -16.59 -16.25
CA VAL A 78 -31.11 -16.77 -17.32
C VAL A 78 -30.80 -18.27 -17.40
N PRO A 79 -30.92 -18.94 -18.56
CA PRO A 79 -30.61 -20.35 -18.66
C PRO A 79 -29.10 -20.57 -18.64
N VAL A 80 -28.61 -21.31 -17.65
CA VAL A 80 -27.27 -21.87 -17.66
C VAL A 80 -27.29 -23.10 -18.58
N ARG A 81 -26.65 -23.01 -19.75
CA ARG A 81 -26.38 -24.16 -20.62
C ARG A 81 -25.15 -24.89 -20.07
N ALA A 82 -25.33 -26.15 -19.74
CA ALA A 82 -24.23 -27.09 -19.51
C ALA A 82 -23.43 -27.27 -20.81
N ILE A 83 -22.11 -27.14 -20.72
CA ILE A 83 -21.20 -27.44 -21.84
C ILE A 83 -20.75 -28.90 -21.65
N GLU A 84 -21.27 -29.77 -22.52
CA GLU A 84 -20.73 -31.11 -22.69
C GLU A 84 -19.38 -31.04 -23.42
N SER A 85 -18.39 -31.75 -22.89
CA SER A 85 -17.07 -31.88 -23.49
C SER A 85 -17.13 -32.81 -24.70
N SER A 86 -16.91 -32.29 -25.89
CA SER A 86 -16.53 -33.09 -27.05
C SER A 86 -15.21 -32.58 -27.64
N SER A 87 -14.25 -33.47 -27.68
CA SER A 87 -12.96 -33.32 -28.37
C SER A 87 -13.15 -33.18 -29.87
N GLY A 88 -12.70 -32.09 -30.45
CA GLY A 88 -12.66 -31.92 -31.91
C GLY A 88 -11.97 -30.59 -32.25
N ALA A 89 -10.75 -30.69 -32.75
CA ALA A 89 -9.98 -29.56 -33.24
C ALA A 89 -10.60 -28.96 -34.49
N THR A 90 -11.12 -27.74 -34.41
CA THR A 90 -11.35 -26.89 -35.58
C THR A 90 -11.06 -25.45 -35.22
N LYS A 91 -10.17 -24.83 -35.97
CA LYS A 91 -9.89 -23.39 -35.90
C LYS A 91 -11.20 -22.66 -36.22
N GLN A 92 -11.70 -21.90 -35.23
CA GLN A 92 -12.70 -20.87 -35.47
C GLN A 92 -12.09 -19.53 -35.12
N GLU A 93 -12.10 -18.65 -36.09
CA GLU A 93 -11.86 -17.22 -36.00
C GLU A 93 -12.87 -16.63 -35.00
N GLU A 94 -12.39 -16.12 -33.85
CA GLU A 94 -13.24 -15.42 -32.89
C GLU A 94 -13.67 -14.08 -33.49
N ALA A 95 -14.97 -13.94 -33.71
CA ALA A 95 -15.57 -12.64 -33.96
C ALA A 95 -15.39 -11.73 -32.73
N PRO A 96 -15.11 -10.43 -32.88
CA PRO A 96 -14.97 -9.52 -31.77
C PRO A 96 -16.29 -9.43 -30.97
N PRO A 97 -16.25 -9.34 -29.62
CA PRO A 97 -17.45 -9.21 -28.81
C PRO A 97 -18.21 -7.96 -29.23
N ALA A 98 -19.54 -8.10 -29.38
CA ALA A 98 -20.44 -6.99 -29.69
C ALA A 98 -20.16 -5.85 -28.71
N ALA A 99 -19.97 -4.64 -29.25
CA ALA A 99 -19.77 -3.43 -28.50
C ALA A 99 -20.97 -3.23 -27.56
N GLY A 100 -20.73 -3.48 -26.26
CA GLY A 100 -21.66 -3.04 -25.23
C GLY A 100 -21.82 -1.52 -25.35
N GLU A 101 -23.04 -1.04 -25.19
CA GLU A 101 -23.37 0.38 -25.19
C GLU A 101 -22.31 1.12 -24.35
N ALA A 102 -21.57 2.02 -25.01
CA ALA A 102 -20.57 2.85 -24.38
C ALA A 102 -21.30 3.72 -23.35
N GLN A 103 -21.15 3.39 -22.07
CA GLN A 103 -21.58 4.29 -21.01
C GLN A 103 -20.87 5.63 -21.24
N GLU A 104 -21.64 6.70 -21.30
CA GLU A 104 -21.08 8.04 -21.38
C GLU A 104 -19.97 8.20 -20.31
N PRO A 105 -18.78 8.69 -20.66
CA PRO A 105 -17.72 8.89 -19.71
C PRO A 105 -18.22 9.78 -18.59
N LEU A 106 -18.12 9.32 -17.34
CA LEU A 106 -18.44 10.14 -16.19
C LEU A 106 -17.75 11.50 -16.32
N PRO A 107 -18.45 12.60 -16.00
CA PRO A 107 -17.86 13.94 -16.13
C PRO A 107 -16.54 13.97 -15.34
N ALA A 108 -15.52 14.56 -15.96
CA ALA A 108 -14.21 14.73 -15.31
C ALA A 108 -14.43 15.37 -13.94
N ALA A 109 -13.73 14.86 -12.92
CA ALA A 109 -13.82 15.44 -11.59
C ALA A 109 -13.56 16.96 -11.66
N PRO A 110 -14.41 17.79 -11.02
CA PRO A 110 -14.24 19.24 -11.08
C PRO A 110 -12.84 19.59 -10.58
N ALA A 111 -12.17 20.49 -11.31
CA ALA A 111 -10.86 20.98 -10.92
C ALA A 111 -10.94 21.58 -9.51
N PHE A 112 -9.98 21.26 -8.66
CA PHE A 112 -9.89 21.89 -7.34
C PHE A 112 -9.74 23.41 -7.51
N VAL A 113 -10.67 24.16 -6.96
CA VAL A 113 -10.66 25.62 -6.92
C VAL A 113 -10.65 26.03 -5.46
N VAL A 114 -9.75 26.94 -5.11
CA VAL A 114 -9.74 27.55 -3.77
C VAL A 114 -10.85 28.57 -3.74
N GLU A 115 -12.00 28.21 -3.16
CA GLU A 115 -13.12 29.14 -2.99
C GLU A 115 -12.77 30.18 -1.92
N GLU A 116 -12.97 31.46 -2.23
CA GLU A 116 -12.84 32.50 -1.23
C GLU A 116 -13.97 32.40 -0.20
N LEU A 117 -13.57 32.23 1.06
CA LEU A 117 -14.54 32.23 2.15
C LEU A 117 -15.24 33.60 2.24
N GLY A 118 -16.57 33.60 2.26
CA GLY A 118 -17.37 34.82 2.45
C GLY A 118 -16.92 35.60 3.70
N TRP A 119 -17.07 36.91 3.68
CA TRP A 119 -16.57 37.79 4.75
C TRP A 119 -17.06 37.40 6.16
N GLY A 120 -18.31 36.96 6.32
CA GLY A 120 -18.86 36.47 7.58
C GLY A 120 -18.16 35.21 8.08
N THR A 121 -17.86 34.27 7.17
CA THR A 121 -17.10 33.06 7.49
C THR A 121 -15.66 33.39 7.87
N GLN A 122 -15.03 34.36 7.18
CA GLN A 122 -13.67 34.82 7.53
C GLN A 122 -13.62 35.41 8.95
N LEU A 123 -14.64 36.20 9.35
CA LEU A 123 -14.73 36.76 10.69
C LEU A 123 -14.94 35.66 11.74
N ALA A 124 -15.83 34.70 11.47
CA ALA A 124 -16.05 33.56 12.35
C ALA A 124 -14.78 32.69 12.51
N VAL A 125 -14.03 32.49 11.43
CA VAL A 125 -12.74 31.79 11.45
C VAL A 125 -11.72 32.53 12.31
N LYS A 126 -11.59 33.87 12.18
CA LYS A 126 -10.71 34.69 13.01
C LYS A 126 -11.05 34.56 14.50
N LEU A 127 -12.35 34.60 14.86
CA LEU A 127 -12.82 34.37 16.22
C LEU A 127 -12.52 32.96 16.74
N LYS A 128 -12.83 31.93 15.95
CA LYS A 128 -12.50 30.52 16.29
C LYS A 128 -10.99 30.32 16.50
N MET A 129 -10.14 30.97 15.69
CA MET A 129 -8.69 30.92 15.84
C MET A 129 -8.18 31.58 17.12
N LEU A 130 -8.83 32.66 17.57
CA LEU A 130 -8.48 33.36 18.80
C LEU A 130 -8.74 32.49 20.04
N VAL A 131 -9.89 31.79 20.05
CA VAL A 131 -10.32 30.90 21.15
C VAL A 131 -9.71 29.48 21.02
N ALA A 132 -8.96 29.20 19.96
CA ALA A 132 -8.40 27.88 19.69
C ALA A 132 -7.50 27.38 20.82
N PRO A 133 -7.60 26.07 21.19
CA PRO A 133 -6.75 25.46 22.20
C PRO A 133 -5.26 25.60 21.86
N PRO A 134 -4.35 25.62 22.87
CA PRO A 134 -2.92 25.84 22.66
C PRO A 134 -2.26 24.94 21.60
N TRP A 135 -2.73 23.69 21.47
CA TRP A 135 -2.23 22.72 20.50
C TRP A 135 -2.67 22.99 19.05
N GLN A 136 -3.66 23.86 18.83
CA GLN A 136 -4.12 24.31 17.50
C GLN A 136 -3.60 25.72 17.15
N ARG A 137 -2.88 26.35 18.07
CA ARG A 137 -2.35 27.70 17.84
C ARG A 137 -1.17 27.64 16.89
N VAL A 138 -1.32 28.32 15.76
CA VAL A 138 -0.32 28.56 14.74
C VAL A 138 -0.07 30.07 14.68
N ARG A 139 1.18 30.50 14.61
CA ARG A 139 1.52 31.92 14.46
C ARG A 139 1.33 32.35 13.01
N LYS A 140 0.91 33.59 12.76
CA LYS A 140 0.85 34.16 11.41
C LYS A 140 2.26 34.22 10.79
N GLY A 141 2.37 33.94 9.50
CA GLY A 141 3.65 33.88 8.83
C GLY A 141 4.43 32.58 9.09
N SER A 142 3.77 31.49 9.50
CA SER A 142 4.44 30.20 9.69
C SER A 142 4.58 29.46 8.37
N VAL A 143 5.67 28.70 8.23
CA VAL A 143 5.90 27.72 7.17
C VAL A 143 5.54 26.32 7.70
N LEU A 144 4.66 25.60 7.00
CA LEU A 144 4.33 24.21 7.32
C LEU A 144 5.46 23.31 6.84
N THR A 145 6.05 22.54 7.77
CA THR A 145 7.12 21.60 7.42
C THR A 145 6.59 20.18 7.42
N MET A 146 6.81 19.47 6.32
CA MET A 146 6.47 18.04 6.20
C MET A 146 7.69 17.26 5.73
N LYS A 147 8.11 16.28 6.53
CA LYS A 147 9.14 15.31 6.16
C LYS A 147 8.46 14.08 5.58
N LEU A 148 8.53 13.92 4.27
CA LEU A 148 7.98 12.79 3.52
C LEU A 148 9.07 11.72 3.40
N ARG A 149 9.03 10.70 4.25
CA ARG A 149 10.00 9.58 4.26
C ARG A 149 9.42 8.30 4.85
N GLY A 150 9.90 7.16 4.36
CA GLY A 150 9.51 5.85 4.86
C GLY A 150 8.09 5.45 4.47
N GLU A 151 7.43 4.68 5.32
CA GLU A 151 6.13 4.09 5.02
C GLU A 151 5.00 5.13 5.05
N VAL A 152 4.14 5.11 4.00
CA VAL A 152 2.92 5.91 3.89
C VAL A 152 1.71 4.98 3.90
N THR A 153 0.89 5.09 4.95
CA THR A 153 -0.29 4.22 5.14
C THR A 153 -1.60 4.96 4.89
N ASP A 154 -2.65 4.24 4.50
CA ASP A 154 -4.02 4.78 4.40
C ASP A 154 -4.73 4.89 5.76
N GLN A 155 -4.07 4.47 6.84
CA GLN A 155 -4.63 4.58 8.18
C GLN A 155 -4.43 5.97 8.78
N VAL A 156 -5.40 6.41 9.55
CA VAL A 156 -5.24 7.65 10.33
C VAL A 156 -4.24 7.37 11.46
N LYS A 157 -3.21 8.19 11.55
CA LYS A 157 -2.17 8.04 12.55
C LYS A 157 -2.71 8.23 13.96
N THR A 158 -2.47 7.25 14.81
CA THR A 158 -2.72 7.34 16.24
C THR A 158 -1.46 7.80 16.99
N ARG A 159 -1.57 8.04 18.28
CA ARG A 159 -0.44 8.49 19.11
C ARG A 159 0.73 7.49 19.15
N PHE A 160 0.45 6.20 18.85
CA PHE A 160 1.40 5.09 18.93
C PHE A 160 1.79 4.50 17.57
N SER A 161 1.25 5.03 16.45
CA SER A 161 1.61 4.55 15.12
C SER A 161 2.86 5.24 14.59
N SER A 162 3.77 4.45 14.01
CA SER A 162 4.90 4.93 13.23
C SER A 162 4.48 5.26 11.79
N GLY A 163 5.38 5.87 11.00
CA GLY A 163 5.15 6.17 9.60
C GLY A 163 4.33 7.43 9.34
N LEU A 164 4.00 7.65 8.07
CA LEU A 164 3.18 8.76 7.59
C LEU A 164 1.75 8.30 7.31
N SER A 165 0.79 9.19 7.52
CA SER A 165 -0.62 8.94 7.19
C SER A 165 -0.99 9.74 5.96
N LEU A 166 -1.33 9.05 4.86
CA LEU A 166 -1.78 9.69 3.63
C LEU A 166 -2.99 10.62 3.85
N PRO A 167 -4.06 10.20 4.56
CA PRO A 167 -5.17 11.10 4.84
C PRO A 167 -4.77 12.38 5.56
N GLN A 168 -3.82 12.29 6.50
CA GLN A 168 -3.34 13.49 7.21
C GLN A 168 -2.45 14.37 6.34
N ILE A 169 -1.64 13.79 5.44
CA ILE A 169 -0.86 14.56 4.46
C ILE A 169 -1.80 15.36 3.58
N CYS A 170 -2.77 14.69 2.94
CA CYS A 170 -3.75 15.32 2.05
C CYS A 170 -4.58 16.40 2.77
N GLU A 171 -5.08 16.09 3.97
CA GLU A 171 -5.82 17.04 4.80
C GLU A 171 -4.97 18.25 5.21
N ASN A 172 -3.67 18.07 5.44
CA ASN A 172 -2.78 19.17 5.79
C ASN A 172 -2.56 20.11 4.61
N PHE A 173 -2.43 19.61 3.38
CA PHE A 173 -2.39 20.45 2.17
C PHE A 173 -3.68 21.24 2.01
N GLU A 174 -4.84 20.57 2.10
CA GLU A 174 -6.14 21.21 1.99
C GLU A 174 -6.31 22.32 3.06
N LYS A 175 -6.09 21.99 4.33
CA LYS A 175 -6.19 22.97 5.41
C LYS A 175 -5.23 24.14 5.23
N ALA A 176 -3.97 23.87 4.86
CA ALA A 176 -2.96 24.90 4.67
C ALA A 176 -3.28 25.84 3.52
N ALA A 177 -3.99 25.39 2.47
CA ALA A 177 -4.44 26.24 1.38
C ALA A 177 -5.35 27.37 1.89
N TYR A 178 -6.28 27.04 2.80
CA TYR A 178 -7.23 28.02 3.37
C TYR A 178 -6.74 28.73 4.63
N ASP A 179 -5.69 28.24 5.31
CA ASP A 179 -5.23 28.80 6.58
C ASP A 179 -4.41 30.08 6.35
N PRO A 180 -4.90 31.29 6.74
CA PRO A 180 -4.18 32.54 6.53
C PRO A 180 -2.93 32.69 7.40
N ARG A 181 -2.69 31.79 8.33
CA ARG A 181 -1.50 31.78 9.21
C ARG A 181 -0.31 31.09 8.55
N ILE A 182 -0.58 30.25 7.51
CA ILE A 182 0.42 29.52 6.74
C ILE A 182 0.79 30.35 5.50
N SER A 183 2.07 30.69 5.37
CA SER A 183 2.61 31.42 4.21
C SER A 183 3.03 30.48 3.07
N GLY A 184 3.44 29.27 3.39
CA GLY A 184 3.87 28.27 2.43
C GLY A 184 4.20 26.95 3.08
N ILE A 185 4.66 26.00 2.28
CA ILE A 185 5.05 24.66 2.72
C ILE A 185 6.50 24.39 2.35
N TYR A 186 7.24 23.78 3.30
CA TYR A 186 8.56 23.22 3.09
C TYR A 186 8.46 21.68 3.17
N LEU A 187 8.76 21.01 2.06
CA LEU A 187 8.72 19.56 1.90
C LEU A 187 10.13 18.99 1.89
N HIS A 188 10.48 18.24 2.90
CA HIS A 188 11.71 17.44 2.93
C HIS A 188 11.36 16.04 2.42
N ILE A 189 11.85 15.66 1.23
CA ILE A 189 11.49 14.44 0.51
C ILE A 189 12.69 13.50 0.51
N GLU A 190 12.50 12.32 1.09
CA GLU A 190 13.45 11.22 1.16
C GLU A 190 12.77 9.93 0.65
N PRO A 191 13.48 8.79 0.52
CA PRO A 191 12.90 7.56 -0.01
C PRO A 191 11.61 7.13 0.68
N LEU A 192 10.56 6.90 -0.13
CA LEU A 192 9.21 6.57 0.28
C LEU A 192 8.90 5.09 0.04
N SER A 193 8.37 4.44 1.08
CA SER A 193 7.83 3.08 1.00
C SER A 193 6.32 3.15 0.77
N CYS A 194 5.92 3.48 -0.46
CA CYS A 194 4.54 3.44 -0.94
C CYS A 194 4.52 3.12 -2.43
N GLY A 195 3.35 2.75 -2.94
CA GLY A 195 3.14 2.58 -4.37
C GLY A 195 3.00 3.93 -5.10
N TRP A 196 2.85 3.83 -6.40
CA TRP A 196 2.73 4.99 -7.27
C TRP A 196 1.36 5.69 -7.15
N GLY A 197 0.30 4.96 -6.78
CA GLY A 197 -1.02 5.54 -6.56
C GLY A 197 -1.02 6.58 -5.44
N LYS A 198 -0.39 6.28 -4.29
CA LYS A 198 -0.25 7.26 -3.20
C LYS A 198 0.68 8.40 -3.56
N ALA A 199 1.74 8.13 -4.32
CA ALA A 199 2.62 9.19 -4.80
C ALA A 199 1.84 10.17 -5.70
N GLU A 200 1.01 9.67 -6.62
CA GLU A 200 0.15 10.50 -7.48
C GLU A 200 -0.84 11.33 -6.64
N GLU A 201 -1.49 10.73 -5.65
CA GLU A 201 -2.43 11.44 -4.77
C GLU A 201 -1.74 12.57 -3.99
N ILE A 202 -0.54 12.32 -3.43
CA ILE A 202 0.23 13.37 -2.75
C ILE A 202 0.63 14.48 -3.74
N ARG A 203 1.10 14.09 -4.94
CA ARG A 203 1.49 15.03 -5.99
C ARG A 203 0.32 15.92 -6.40
N ARG A 204 -0.87 15.36 -6.58
CA ARG A 204 -2.09 16.11 -6.90
C ARG A 204 -2.39 17.14 -5.81
N HIS A 205 -2.29 16.78 -4.52
CA HIS A 205 -2.50 17.72 -3.42
C HIS A 205 -1.44 18.83 -3.34
N ILE A 206 -0.19 18.55 -3.75
CA ILE A 206 0.84 19.61 -3.88
C ILE A 206 0.43 20.62 -4.97
N VAL A 207 0.01 20.11 -6.13
CA VAL A 207 -0.44 20.94 -7.26
C VAL A 207 -1.67 21.78 -6.88
N ASP A 208 -2.64 21.15 -6.20
CA ASP A 208 -3.86 21.83 -5.73
C ASP A 208 -3.55 22.90 -4.68
N PHE A 209 -2.65 22.63 -3.76
CA PHE A 209 -2.21 23.62 -2.78
C PHE A 209 -1.59 24.86 -3.45
N LYS A 210 -0.81 24.69 -4.52
CA LYS A 210 -0.20 25.82 -5.26
C LYS A 210 -1.25 26.78 -5.84
N LYS A 211 -2.47 26.31 -6.14
CA LYS A 211 -3.58 27.16 -6.59
C LYS A 211 -4.02 28.18 -5.54
N SER A 212 -3.64 28.02 -4.27
CA SER A 212 -3.86 29.02 -3.21
C SER A 212 -2.93 30.24 -3.30
N GLY A 213 -1.99 30.26 -4.25
CA GLY A 213 -0.97 31.32 -4.38
C GLY A 213 0.17 31.25 -3.37
N LYS A 214 0.18 30.25 -2.48
CA LYS A 214 1.23 30.06 -1.47
C LYS A 214 2.38 29.24 -2.05
N PHE A 215 3.60 29.50 -1.59
CA PHE A 215 4.77 28.79 -2.10
C PHE A 215 4.87 27.35 -1.57
N VAL A 216 5.47 26.47 -2.39
CA VAL A 216 5.92 25.13 -2.00
C VAL A 216 7.37 25.00 -2.39
N VAL A 217 8.22 24.80 -1.39
CA VAL A 217 9.65 24.55 -1.55
C VAL A 217 9.94 23.09 -1.21
N GLY A 218 10.54 22.37 -2.15
CA GLY A 218 10.99 20.99 -2.00
C GLY A 218 12.49 20.95 -1.69
N TYR A 219 12.88 20.00 -0.85
CA TYR A 219 14.27 19.65 -0.55
C TYR A 219 14.44 18.14 -0.65
N MET A 220 15.34 17.69 -1.51
CA MET A 220 15.52 16.26 -1.81
C MET A 220 17.01 15.88 -1.70
N PRO A 221 17.49 15.46 -0.53
CA PRO A 221 18.88 15.03 -0.37
C PRO A 221 19.16 13.63 -0.95
N VAL A 222 18.17 12.76 -0.95
CA VAL A 222 18.23 11.40 -1.50
C VAL A 222 16.90 11.06 -2.14
N GLY A 223 16.93 10.51 -3.36
CA GLY A 223 15.71 10.06 -4.03
C GLY A 223 15.98 9.45 -5.40
N GLY A 224 14.96 8.80 -5.93
CA GLY A 224 14.90 8.27 -7.28
C GLY A 224 13.72 8.86 -8.05
N GLU A 225 13.26 8.14 -9.06
CA GLU A 225 12.18 8.58 -9.97
C GLU A 225 10.91 8.94 -9.22
N LYS A 226 10.51 8.15 -8.22
CA LYS A 226 9.28 8.38 -7.45
C LYS A 226 9.37 9.62 -6.57
N GLU A 227 10.47 9.81 -5.87
CA GLU A 227 10.71 11.00 -5.05
C GLU A 227 10.81 12.25 -5.94
N TYR A 228 11.49 12.14 -7.10
CA TYR A 228 11.55 13.21 -8.07
C TYR A 228 10.18 13.56 -8.66
N TYR A 229 9.34 12.54 -8.91
CA TYR A 229 7.96 12.75 -9.37
C TYR A 229 7.15 13.63 -8.41
N LEU A 230 7.31 13.42 -7.11
CA LEU A 230 6.70 14.27 -6.08
C LEU A 230 7.35 15.65 -5.99
N ALA A 231 8.68 15.68 -5.95
CA ALA A 231 9.47 16.90 -5.79
C ALA A 231 9.27 17.86 -6.95
N SER A 232 9.12 17.35 -8.17
CA SER A 232 8.85 18.13 -9.37
C SER A 232 7.53 18.91 -9.33
N ALA A 233 6.57 18.52 -8.46
CA ALA A 233 5.34 19.28 -8.25
C ALA A 233 5.53 20.54 -7.40
N CYS A 234 6.63 20.66 -6.65
CA CYS A 234 6.99 21.86 -5.91
C CYS A 234 7.22 23.05 -6.86
N GLY A 235 7.09 24.26 -6.35
CA GLY A 235 7.43 25.46 -7.14
C GLY A 235 8.93 25.61 -7.34
N GLU A 236 9.67 25.25 -6.32
CA GLU A 236 11.13 25.26 -6.27
C GLU A 236 11.62 23.96 -5.66
N LEU A 237 12.69 23.41 -6.18
CA LEU A 237 13.31 22.17 -5.71
C LEU A 237 14.80 22.39 -5.47
N TYR A 238 15.24 22.11 -4.28
CA TYR A 238 16.62 22.21 -3.85
C TYR A 238 17.19 20.87 -3.41
N ALA A 239 18.50 20.73 -3.54
CA ALA A 239 19.23 19.57 -3.06
C ALA A 239 20.58 20.04 -2.48
N PRO A 240 21.19 19.33 -1.51
CA PRO A 240 22.54 19.68 -1.08
C PRO A 240 23.57 19.30 -2.16
N PRO A 241 24.76 19.92 -2.20
CA PRO A 241 25.83 19.53 -3.10
C PRO A 241 26.25 18.05 -2.99
N SER A 242 25.98 17.41 -1.86
CA SER A 242 26.22 16.00 -1.60
C SER A 242 24.99 15.11 -1.81
N ALA A 243 23.96 15.59 -2.53
CA ALA A 243 22.75 14.83 -2.76
C ALA A 243 23.02 13.57 -3.59
N TYR A 244 22.25 12.52 -3.28
CA TYR A 244 22.23 11.30 -4.07
C TYR A 244 20.87 11.16 -4.76
N VAL A 245 20.79 11.65 -5.99
CA VAL A 245 19.59 11.59 -6.82
C VAL A 245 19.84 10.60 -7.96
N ALA A 246 19.17 9.45 -7.86
CA ALA A 246 19.36 8.32 -8.78
C ALA A 246 18.18 8.26 -9.76
N LEU A 247 18.38 8.69 -10.99
CA LEU A 247 17.41 8.60 -12.09
C LEU A 247 17.93 7.59 -13.12
N TYR A 248 17.63 6.30 -12.93
CA TYR A 248 18.15 5.19 -13.73
C TYR A 248 17.05 4.43 -14.48
N GLY A 249 15.82 4.95 -14.46
CA GLY A 249 14.64 4.26 -14.96
C GLY A 249 14.02 3.29 -13.97
N LEU A 250 12.99 2.56 -14.41
CA LEU A 250 12.21 1.67 -13.55
C LEU A 250 12.54 0.21 -13.81
N THR A 251 12.70 -0.56 -12.74
CA THR A 251 12.95 -1.99 -12.82
C THR A 251 12.02 -2.79 -11.91
N ILE A 252 11.63 -3.99 -12.34
CA ILE A 252 10.94 -4.99 -11.50
C ILE A 252 11.79 -6.24 -11.44
N GLN A 253 12.03 -6.71 -10.20
CA GLN A 253 12.71 -7.97 -9.95
C GLN A 253 11.75 -8.96 -9.28
N GLN A 254 11.79 -10.22 -9.71
CA GLN A 254 10.99 -11.28 -9.15
C GLN A 254 11.88 -12.45 -8.72
N THR A 255 11.68 -12.92 -7.50
CA THR A 255 12.42 -14.07 -6.95
C THR A 255 11.65 -15.36 -7.19
N PHE A 256 12.35 -16.42 -7.63
CA PHE A 256 11.80 -17.75 -7.86
C PHE A 256 12.44 -18.76 -6.91
N LEU A 257 11.62 -19.43 -6.12
CA LEU A 257 12.05 -20.33 -5.05
C LEU A 257 11.98 -21.82 -5.44
N ARG A 258 11.44 -22.16 -6.61
CA ARG A 258 11.28 -23.55 -7.09
C ARG A 258 12.57 -24.37 -6.97
N GLY A 259 13.71 -23.81 -7.39
CA GLY A 259 14.99 -24.51 -7.32
C GLY A 259 15.47 -24.79 -5.89
N VAL A 260 15.13 -23.93 -4.93
CA VAL A 260 15.42 -24.15 -3.50
C VAL A 260 14.49 -25.21 -2.93
N LEU A 261 13.20 -25.13 -3.24
CA LEU A 261 12.18 -26.09 -2.77
C LEU A 261 12.50 -27.51 -3.26
N GLU A 262 12.91 -27.67 -4.50
CA GLU A 262 13.34 -28.97 -5.05
C GLU A 262 14.54 -29.56 -4.29
N LYS A 263 15.52 -28.72 -3.91
CA LYS A 263 16.71 -29.18 -3.15
C LYS A 263 16.36 -29.66 -1.74
N VAL A 264 15.31 -29.12 -1.14
CA VAL A 264 14.82 -29.54 0.20
C VAL A 264 13.69 -30.58 0.10
N GLY A 265 13.42 -31.13 -1.10
CA GLY A 265 12.41 -32.17 -1.31
C GLY A 265 10.98 -31.69 -1.20
N VAL A 266 10.71 -30.39 -1.34
CA VAL A 266 9.37 -29.82 -1.34
C VAL A 266 8.90 -29.59 -2.77
N GLN A 267 7.78 -30.18 -3.14
CA GLN A 267 7.14 -30.00 -4.44
C GLN A 267 5.85 -29.17 -4.24
N PRO A 268 5.84 -27.89 -4.64
CA PRO A 268 4.63 -27.08 -4.57
C PRO A 268 3.68 -27.47 -5.70
N GLU A 269 2.44 -27.75 -5.38
CA GLU A 269 1.36 -27.84 -6.34
C GLU A 269 0.52 -26.58 -6.29
N ILE A 270 0.38 -25.94 -7.44
CA ILE A 270 -0.33 -24.67 -7.60
C ILE A 270 -1.24 -24.77 -8.79
N GLN A 271 -2.53 -24.59 -8.54
CA GLN A 271 -3.56 -24.47 -9.57
C GLN A 271 -3.98 -23.01 -9.68
N ARG A 272 -4.27 -22.56 -10.88
CA ARG A 272 -4.69 -21.19 -11.15
C ARG A 272 -5.75 -21.11 -12.23
N ILE A 273 -6.64 -20.15 -12.06
CA ILE A 273 -7.59 -19.72 -13.08
C ILE A 273 -7.21 -18.29 -13.49
N GLY A 274 -7.01 -18.08 -14.78
CA GLY A 274 -6.53 -16.81 -15.34
C GLY A 274 -5.10 -16.90 -15.86
N ARG A 275 -4.90 -16.58 -17.15
CA ARG A 275 -3.60 -16.66 -17.85
C ARG A 275 -2.52 -15.82 -17.16
N TYR A 276 -2.87 -14.63 -16.69
CA TYR A 276 -1.96 -13.69 -16.05
C TYR A 276 -1.94 -13.78 -14.51
N LYS A 277 -2.66 -14.76 -13.91
CA LYS A 277 -2.68 -14.94 -12.46
C LYS A 277 -1.39 -15.64 -12.00
N SER A 278 -0.41 -14.88 -11.55
CA SER A 278 0.97 -15.32 -11.31
C SER A 278 1.37 -15.42 -9.83
N ALA A 279 0.45 -15.25 -8.88
CA ALA A 279 0.77 -15.21 -7.45
C ALA A 279 1.50 -16.47 -6.94
N GLY A 280 1.27 -17.62 -7.57
CA GLY A 280 1.95 -18.89 -7.24
C GLY A 280 3.26 -19.15 -7.99
N ASP A 281 3.59 -18.36 -9.01
CA ASP A 281 4.74 -18.61 -9.89
C ASP A 281 6.08 -18.55 -9.15
N GLN A 282 6.19 -17.74 -8.11
CA GLN A 282 7.38 -17.67 -7.27
C GLN A 282 7.77 -19.02 -6.64
N LEU A 283 6.79 -19.86 -6.34
CA LEU A 283 7.00 -21.18 -5.74
C LEU A 283 7.07 -22.29 -6.80
N SER A 284 6.31 -22.19 -7.89
CA SER A 284 6.14 -23.25 -8.88
C SER A 284 7.10 -23.15 -10.08
N ARG A 285 7.76 -22.01 -10.31
CA ARG A 285 8.62 -21.76 -11.46
C ARG A 285 10.06 -21.44 -11.06
N LYS A 286 11.00 -21.64 -11.99
CA LYS A 286 12.43 -21.25 -11.85
C LYS A 286 12.73 -19.90 -12.51
N SER A 287 11.84 -19.43 -13.38
CA SER A 287 11.98 -18.17 -14.12
C SER A 287 10.61 -17.59 -14.46
N MET A 288 10.61 -16.33 -14.84
CA MET A 288 9.43 -15.60 -15.26
C MET A 288 8.83 -16.20 -16.54
N SER A 289 7.50 -16.37 -16.58
CA SER A 289 6.80 -16.76 -17.80
C SER A 289 6.66 -15.59 -18.77
N ASN A 290 6.37 -15.88 -20.03
CA ASN A 290 6.16 -14.85 -21.05
C ASN A 290 4.96 -13.96 -20.71
N GLU A 291 3.88 -14.56 -20.21
CA GLU A 291 2.66 -13.82 -19.79
C GLU A 291 2.94 -12.87 -18.61
N VAL A 292 3.74 -13.32 -17.64
CA VAL A 292 4.13 -12.46 -16.53
C VAL A 292 5.06 -11.34 -16.99
N ARG A 293 5.99 -11.63 -17.90
CA ARG A 293 6.87 -10.63 -18.50
C ARG A 293 6.08 -9.58 -19.26
N GLU A 294 5.14 -9.99 -20.10
CA GLU A 294 4.24 -9.10 -20.85
C GLU A 294 3.45 -8.18 -19.90
N MET A 295 2.83 -8.75 -18.88
CA MET A 295 2.06 -8.00 -17.88
C MET A 295 2.92 -6.98 -17.11
N LEU A 296 4.11 -7.40 -16.67
CA LEU A 296 5.01 -6.52 -15.90
C LEU A 296 5.64 -5.44 -16.78
N ALA A 297 5.96 -5.75 -18.06
CA ALA A 297 6.41 -4.75 -19.02
C ALA A 297 5.34 -3.69 -19.25
N ALA A 298 4.10 -4.09 -19.54
CA ALA A 298 2.99 -3.15 -19.71
C ALA A 298 2.75 -2.28 -18.47
N LEU A 299 2.92 -2.85 -17.27
CA LEU A 299 2.84 -2.07 -16.01
C LEU A 299 3.96 -1.03 -15.91
N LEU A 300 5.21 -1.43 -16.20
CA LEU A 300 6.36 -0.52 -16.20
C LEU A 300 6.21 0.58 -17.24
N ASP A 301 5.80 0.22 -18.46
CA ASP A 301 5.59 1.16 -19.56
C ASP A 301 4.52 2.20 -19.21
N ASN A 302 3.44 1.78 -18.55
CA ASN A 302 2.40 2.69 -18.07
C ASN A 302 2.94 3.68 -17.02
N ILE A 303 3.67 3.17 -16.00
CA ILE A 303 4.23 4.01 -14.93
C ILE A 303 5.28 4.98 -15.51
N TYR A 304 6.19 4.45 -16.31
CA TYR A 304 7.29 5.24 -16.89
C TYR A 304 6.76 6.26 -17.90
N GLY A 305 5.82 5.89 -18.75
CA GLY A 305 5.16 6.78 -19.68
C GLY A 305 4.46 7.96 -18.98
N ASN A 306 3.69 7.70 -17.91
CA ASN A 306 3.08 8.76 -17.10
C ASN A 306 4.13 9.65 -16.41
N TRP A 307 5.23 9.06 -15.94
CA TRP A 307 6.35 9.79 -15.36
C TRP A 307 7.01 10.72 -16.41
N LEU A 308 7.30 10.19 -17.60
CA LEU A 308 7.86 10.98 -18.71
C LEU A 308 6.92 12.09 -19.14
N ASP A 309 5.62 11.83 -19.31
CA ASP A 309 4.62 12.84 -19.65
C ASP A 309 4.62 14.01 -18.65
N THR A 310 4.67 13.66 -17.37
CA THR A 310 4.67 14.63 -16.28
C THR A 310 5.94 15.47 -16.27
N VAL A 311 7.11 14.83 -16.37
CA VAL A 311 8.40 15.51 -16.32
C VAL A 311 8.61 16.35 -17.59
N SER A 312 8.26 15.81 -18.77
CA SER A 312 8.30 16.49 -20.04
C SER A 312 7.47 17.79 -20.02
N SER A 313 6.21 17.68 -19.58
CA SER A 313 5.31 18.83 -19.46
C SER A 313 5.85 19.91 -18.51
N LEU A 314 6.43 19.51 -17.36
CA LEU A 314 6.96 20.44 -16.37
C LEU A 314 8.26 21.13 -16.81
N ARG A 315 9.10 20.43 -17.57
CA ARG A 315 10.40 20.93 -18.02
C ARG A 315 10.33 21.61 -19.38
N GLY A 316 9.23 21.47 -20.11
CA GLY A 316 9.11 21.94 -21.50
C GLY A 316 10.11 21.26 -22.45
N LYS A 317 10.59 20.06 -22.07
CA LYS A 317 11.51 19.23 -22.87
C LYS A 317 10.74 18.08 -23.51
N LYS A 318 11.22 17.57 -24.64
CA LYS A 318 10.64 16.36 -25.26
C LYS A 318 10.97 15.11 -24.44
N LYS A 319 10.14 14.08 -24.58
CA LYS A 319 10.35 12.80 -23.85
C LYS A 319 11.70 12.18 -24.22
N GLU A 320 12.06 12.22 -25.47
CA GLU A 320 13.31 11.68 -26.01
C GLU A 320 14.54 12.36 -25.39
N GLU A 321 14.47 13.66 -25.17
CA GLU A 321 15.55 14.43 -24.49
C GLU A 321 15.69 14.03 -23.02
N ILE A 322 14.57 13.74 -22.35
CA ILE A 322 14.56 13.26 -20.96
C ILE A 322 15.13 11.84 -20.88
N GLU A 323 14.74 10.97 -21.81
CA GLU A 323 15.28 9.61 -21.87
C GLU A 323 16.78 9.59 -22.17
N GLU A 324 17.25 10.43 -23.10
CA GLU A 324 18.66 10.58 -23.40
C GLU A 324 19.45 11.07 -22.17
N PHE A 325 18.88 12.04 -21.44
CA PHE A 325 19.48 12.52 -20.19
C PHE A 325 19.61 11.40 -19.15
N ILE A 326 18.56 10.60 -18.92
CA ILE A 326 18.58 9.46 -17.98
C ILE A 326 19.58 8.40 -18.46
N ASN A 327 19.55 8.05 -19.74
CA ASN A 327 20.42 7.03 -20.33
C ASN A 327 21.89 7.46 -20.32
N SER A 328 22.20 8.75 -20.32
CA SER A 328 23.58 9.26 -20.19
C SER A 328 24.18 9.00 -18.80
N GLY A 329 23.39 8.58 -17.83
CA GLY A 329 23.81 8.30 -16.46
C GLY A 329 24.18 9.57 -15.70
N VAL A 330 23.25 10.11 -14.94
CA VAL A 330 23.49 11.34 -14.16
C VAL A 330 23.97 10.95 -12.76
N TYR A 331 25.27 11.09 -12.54
CA TYR A 331 25.92 10.78 -11.26
C TYR A 331 26.29 12.04 -10.46
N GLN A 332 26.29 13.21 -11.09
CA GLN A 332 26.67 14.49 -10.49
C GLN A 332 25.43 15.35 -10.31
N VAL A 333 25.21 15.81 -9.09
CA VAL A 333 24.02 16.62 -8.76
C VAL A 333 24.07 18.03 -9.40
N GLU A 334 25.28 18.54 -9.68
CA GLU A 334 25.49 19.80 -10.42
C GLU A 334 24.83 19.75 -11.79
N ARG A 335 24.91 18.64 -12.50
CA ARG A 335 24.26 18.43 -13.78
C ARG A 335 22.72 18.56 -13.72
N LEU A 336 22.12 18.17 -12.59
CA LEU A 336 20.69 18.37 -12.38
C LEU A 336 20.31 19.86 -12.29
N LYS A 337 21.20 20.69 -11.74
CA LYS A 337 21.01 22.15 -11.73
C LYS A 337 21.22 22.74 -13.12
N GLU A 338 22.31 22.40 -13.80
CA GLU A 338 22.66 22.90 -15.15
C GLU A 338 21.55 22.59 -16.15
N GLU A 339 20.98 21.39 -16.12
CA GLU A 339 19.89 20.94 -16.98
C GLU A 339 18.49 21.37 -16.51
N GLY A 340 18.42 22.10 -15.39
CA GLY A 340 17.18 22.64 -14.84
C GLY A 340 16.27 21.61 -14.15
N TRP A 341 16.79 20.44 -13.76
CA TRP A 341 16.03 19.44 -13.01
C TRP A 341 15.75 19.88 -11.56
N ILE A 342 16.65 20.64 -10.98
CA ILE A 342 16.50 21.30 -9.69
C ILE A 342 16.74 22.80 -9.83
N THR A 343 16.22 23.58 -8.88
CA THR A 343 16.33 25.03 -8.89
C THR A 343 17.74 25.48 -8.55
N ASP A 344 18.29 24.96 -7.45
CA ASP A 344 19.67 25.23 -7.04
C ASP A 344 20.18 24.17 -6.04
N LEU A 345 21.50 24.24 -5.78
CA LEU A 345 22.17 23.44 -4.76
C LEU A 345 22.31 24.28 -3.50
N LEU A 346 21.56 23.92 -2.46
CA LEU A 346 21.57 24.60 -1.16
C LEU A 346 21.53 23.57 -0.04
N TYR A 347 22.21 23.87 1.07
CA TYR A 347 22.03 23.13 2.31
C TYR A 347 20.73 23.52 3.02
N ASP A 348 20.25 22.67 3.94
CA ASP A 348 18.99 22.87 4.68
C ASP A 348 18.96 24.20 5.44
N ASP A 349 20.08 24.61 6.04
CA ASP A 349 20.22 25.89 6.76
C ASP A 349 20.14 27.11 5.84
N GLU A 350 20.68 27.02 4.63
CA GLU A 350 20.58 28.08 3.62
C GLU A 350 19.13 28.24 3.14
N ILE A 351 18.40 27.10 2.96
CA ILE A 351 16.97 27.14 2.66
C ILE A 351 16.19 27.76 3.80
N MET A 352 16.53 27.44 5.08
CA MET A 352 15.89 28.05 6.22
C MET A 352 16.13 29.58 6.26
N ALA A 353 17.31 30.05 5.90
CA ALA A 353 17.62 31.47 5.80
C ALA A 353 16.80 32.15 4.68
N MET A 354 16.76 31.55 3.50
CA MET A 354 15.96 32.00 2.36
C MET A 354 14.46 32.07 2.68
N LEU A 355 13.91 31.04 3.32
CA LEU A 355 12.50 31.00 3.72
C LEU A 355 12.18 32.05 4.78
N LYS A 356 13.10 32.33 5.69
CA LYS A 356 12.97 33.35 6.71
C LYS A 356 12.87 34.75 6.10
N GLU A 357 13.72 35.05 5.12
CA GLU A 357 13.67 36.30 4.35
C GLU A 357 12.35 36.41 3.58
N ARG A 358 11.94 35.33 2.87
CA ARG A 358 10.71 35.29 2.07
C ARG A 358 9.44 35.58 2.89
N VAL A 359 9.37 35.12 4.14
CA VAL A 359 8.22 35.42 5.01
C VAL A 359 8.34 36.74 5.77
N GLY A 360 9.36 37.55 5.48
CA GLY A 360 9.59 38.87 6.07
C GLY A 360 9.91 38.82 7.56
N GLN A 361 10.55 37.74 8.02
CA GLN A 361 10.92 37.58 9.42
C GLN A 361 12.34 38.05 9.67
N ASN A 362 12.50 39.34 9.96
CA ASN A 362 13.81 39.98 10.14
C ASN A 362 14.34 39.94 11.59
N ASP A 363 13.61 39.31 12.52
CA ASP A 363 14.06 39.17 13.90
C ASP A 363 15.19 38.13 14.03
N LYS A 364 16.02 38.23 15.08
CA LYS A 364 17.12 37.27 15.36
C LYS A 364 16.64 35.86 15.70
N LYS A 365 15.33 35.62 15.72
CA LYS A 365 14.73 34.32 16.05
C LYS A 365 14.77 33.38 14.85
N SER A 366 14.73 32.08 15.14
CA SER A 366 14.58 31.04 14.09
C SER A 366 13.27 31.20 13.32
N LEU A 367 13.24 30.72 12.08
CA LEU A 367 12.06 30.68 11.22
C LEU A 367 10.85 30.08 11.97
N ARG A 368 9.69 30.72 11.82
CA ARG A 368 8.43 30.19 12.41
C ARG A 368 7.96 28.99 11.60
N MET A 369 8.20 27.82 12.12
CA MET A 369 7.82 26.56 11.48
C MET A 369 6.73 25.86 12.30
N VAL A 370 5.87 25.16 11.59
CA VAL A 370 4.87 24.26 12.17
C VAL A 370 5.07 22.88 11.58
N ASP A 371 5.40 21.92 12.46
CA ASP A 371 5.56 20.53 12.05
C ASP A 371 4.23 19.88 11.64
N TYR A 372 4.31 18.97 10.67
CA TYR A 372 3.22 18.14 10.17
C TYR A 372 2.32 17.58 11.27
N SER A 373 2.91 16.95 12.31
CA SER A 373 2.17 16.27 13.37
C SER A 373 1.40 17.27 14.25
N LYS A 374 1.97 18.45 14.48
CA LYS A 374 1.30 19.54 15.19
C LYS A 374 0.17 20.13 14.36
N TYR A 375 0.42 20.36 13.07
CA TYR A 375 -0.56 20.95 12.18
C TYR A 375 -1.76 20.01 11.91
N SER A 376 -1.55 18.70 11.87
CA SER A 376 -2.62 17.71 11.76
C SER A 376 -3.68 17.81 12.87
N ARG A 377 -3.35 18.45 14.02
CA ARG A 377 -4.31 18.67 15.12
C ARG A 377 -5.21 19.89 14.91
N VAL A 378 -4.91 20.75 13.95
CA VAL A 378 -5.80 21.85 13.56
C VAL A 378 -7.03 21.27 12.92
N ARG A 379 -8.21 21.58 13.46
CA ARG A 379 -9.50 21.05 12.97
C ARG A 379 -9.97 21.83 11.75
N LYS A 380 -10.61 21.16 10.80
CA LYS A 380 -11.28 21.79 9.64
C LYS A 380 -12.30 22.83 10.10
N SER A 381 -13.04 22.56 11.20
CA SER A 381 -14.00 23.49 11.80
C SER A 381 -13.39 24.83 12.22
N THR A 382 -12.14 24.84 12.69
CA THR A 382 -11.43 26.06 13.06
C THR A 382 -11.16 26.94 11.84
N LEU A 383 -11.07 26.35 10.66
CA LEU A 383 -10.81 27.01 9.37
C LEU A 383 -12.07 27.28 8.55
N GLY A 384 -13.26 26.95 9.08
CA GLY A 384 -14.52 27.12 8.36
C GLY A 384 -14.76 26.10 7.24
N LEU A 385 -13.99 24.99 7.22
CA LEU A 385 -14.05 23.95 6.20
C LEU A 385 -14.97 22.77 6.63
N GLU A 386 -16.03 23.05 7.35
CA GLU A 386 -17.03 22.05 7.74
C GLU A 386 -18.23 22.08 6.80
N GLY A 387 -18.62 20.90 6.31
CA GLY A 387 -19.90 20.68 5.65
C GLY A 387 -21.00 20.29 6.64
N GLY A 388 -22.25 20.40 6.21
CA GLY A 388 -23.43 20.03 7.03
C GLY A 388 -23.68 18.52 7.07
N GLU A 389 -23.27 17.78 6.04
CA GLU A 389 -23.56 16.36 5.88
C GLU A 389 -22.34 15.50 6.22
N LEU A 390 -22.60 14.31 6.78
CA LEU A 390 -21.54 13.39 7.18
C LEU A 390 -21.41 12.23 6.19
N ILE A 391 -20.22 12.04 5.67
CA ILE A 391 -19.82 10.92 4.82
C ILE A 391 -18.94 9.96 5.65
N ALA A 392 -19.29 8.67 5.63
CA ALA A 392 -18.45 7.66 6.28
C ALA A 392 -17.31 7.24 5.37
N VAL A 393 -16.08 7.20 5.89
CA VAL A 393 -14.93 6.63 5.17
C VAL A 393 -14.55 5.30 5.84
N ILE A 394 -14.85 4.19 5.16
CA ILE A 394 -14.47 2.84 5.59
C ILE A 394 -13.14 2.49 4.92
N ARG A 395 -12.09 2.26 5.71
CA ARG A 395 -10.76 1.90 5.20
C ARG A 395 -10.53 0.40 5.28
N ALA A 396 -10.15 -0.19 4.14
CA ALA A 396 -9.84 -1.60 3.96
C ALA A 396 -8.39 -1.71 3.44
N SER A 397 -7.42 -1.90 4.35
CA SER A 397 -6.00 -1.93 4.00
C SER A 397 -5.34 -3.24 4.41
N GLY A 398 -4.48 -3.78 3.54
CA GLY A 398 -3.70 -5.00 3.74
C GLY A 398 -4.35 -6.25 3.17
N SER A 399 -3.75 -7.41 3.46
CA SER A 399 -4.23 -8.71 2.98
C SER A 399 -5.56 -9.10 3.63
N ILE A 400 -6.41 -9.77 2.85
CA ILE A 400 -7.75 -10.20 3.28
C ILE A 400 -7.67 -11.57 3.94
N SER A 401 -8.29 -11.70 5.12
CA SER A 401 -8.47 -12.96 5.86
C SER A 401 -9.90 -13.07 6.40
N ARG A 402 -10.40 -14.31 6.58
CA ARG A 402 -11.76 -14.53 7.12
C ARG A 402 -11.83 -14.12 8.58
N THR A 403 -10.94 -14.68 9.40
CA THR A 403 -10.94 -14.54 10.85
C THR A 403 -9.59 -14.02 11.34
N ARG A 404 -9.56 -13.49 12.54
CA ARG A 404 -8.33 -13.06 13.18
C ARG A 404 -7.52 -14.28 13.64
N GLY A 405 -6.32 -14.47 13.10
CA GLY A 405 -5.41 -15.52 13.54
C GLY A 405 -5.02 -15.32 15.02
N ARG A 406 -4.96 -16.42 15.79
CA ARG A 406 -4.63 -16.39 17.23
C ARG A 406 -3.27 -15.74 17.56
N LEU A 407 -2.35 -15.72 16.61
CA LEU A 407 -0.99 -15.17 16.76
C LEU A 407 -0.80 -13.79 16.11
N SER A 408 -1.84 -13.19 15.53
CA SER A 408 -1.74 -11.91 14.83
C SER A 408 -2.00 -10.73 15.78
N VAL A 409 -1.21 -10.61 16.83
CA VAL A 409 -1.16 -9.38 17.63
C VAL A 409 -0.43 -8.33 16.78
N GLY A 410 -1.19 -7.38 16.21
CA GLY A 410 -0.63 -6.28 15.41
C GLY A 410 -0.58 -6.48 13.89
N SER A 411 -1.14 -7.55 13.30
CA SER A 411 -1.21 -7.68 11.84
C SER A 411 -2.20 -6.66 11.26
N SER A 412 -1.66 -5.74 10.46
CA SER A 412 -2.41 -4.73 9.71
C SER A 412 -3.04 -5.35 8.46
N GLY A 413 -4.10 -6.15 8.62
CA GLY A 413 -4.82 -6.76 7.51
C GLY A 413 -6.32 -6.52 7.62
N ILE A 414 -7.03 -6.86 6.54
CA ILE A 414 -8.49 -6.84 6.48
C ILE A 414 -9.01 -8.16 7.06
N VAL A 415 -9.70 -8.08 8.20
CA VAL A 415 -10.45 -9.21 8.76
C VAL A 415 -11.90 -9.05 8.34
N ALA A 416 -12.41 -10.00 7.52
CA ALA A 416 -13.73 -9.88 6.89
C ALA A 416 -14.85 -9.70 7.91
N GLU A 417 -14.88 -10.49 8.98
CA GLU A 417 -15.88 -10.36 10.04
C GLU A 417 -15.98 -8.92 10.59
N GLN A 418 -14.82 -8.32 10.92
CA GLN A 418 -14.77 -6.96 11.48
C GLN A 418 -15.17 -5.89 10.47
N LEU A 419 -14.80 -6.07 9.18
CA LEU A 419 -15.17 -5.13 8.14
C LEU A 419 -16.67 -5.21 7.85
N ILE A 420 -17.25 -6.41 7.80
CA ILE A 420 -18.67 -6.65 7.63
C ILE A 420 -19.48 -5.98 8.76
N GLU A 421 -19.08 -6.14 10.01
CA GLU A 421 -19.72 -5.47 11.15
C GLU A 421 -19.71 -3.95 11.00
N LYS A 422 -18.59 -3.37 10.58
CA LYS A 422 -18.48 -1.92 10.31
C LYS A 422 -19.40 -1.49 9.17
N ILE A 423 -19.46 -2.25 8.08
CA ILE A 423 -20.34 -1.97 6.94
C ILE A 423 -21.81 -1.98 7.38
N ARG A 424 -22.23 -2.99 8.15
CA ARG A 424 -23.59 -3.10 8.70
C ARG A 424 -23.94 -1.92 9.61
N SER A 425 -23.05 -1.57 10.54
CA SER A 425 -23.22 -0.43 11.44
C SER A 425 -23.38 0.90 10.67
N VAL A 426 -22.61 1.10 9.60
CA VAL A 426 -22.74 2.30 8.74
C VAL A 426 -24.03 2.26 7.92
N ARG A 427 -24.45 1.08 7.43
CA ARG A 427 -25.71 0.90 6.69
C ARG A 427 -26.91 1.27 7.53
N GLU A 428 -26.97 0.85 8.78
CA GLU A 428 -28.07 1.09 9.71
C GLU A 428 -28.09 2.53 10.26
N SER A 429 -26.96 3.20 10.28
CA SER A 429 -26.83 4.54 10.83
C SER A 429 -27.46 5.60 9.94
N LYS A 430 -28.44 6.35 10.44
CA LYS A 430 -29.06 7.51 9.77
C LYS A 430 -28.13 8.73 9.70
N LYS A 431 -27.03 8.71 10.45
CA LYS A 431 -26.06 9.80 10.56
C LYS A 431 -25.28 10.03 9.26
N TYR A 432 -24.95 8.96 8.54
CA TYR A 432 -24.15 9.04 7.34
C TYR A 432 -25.03 9.05 6.09
N LYS A 433 -24.81 10.02 5.22
CA LYS A 433 -25.58 10.20 3.97
C LYS A 433 -24.97 9.44 2.78
N ALA A 434 -23.68 9.25 2.79
CA ALA A 434 -22.94 8.51 1.77
C ALA A 434 -21.74 7.78 2.39
N VAL A 435 -21.12 6.89 1.63
CA VAL A 435 -19.98 6.10 2.07
C VAL A 435 -18.86 6.12 1.02
N ILE A 436 -17.64 6.31 1.47
CA ILE A 436 -16.43 6.06 0.67
C ILE A 436 -15.79 4.79 1.21
N LEU A 437 -15.66 3.78 0.37
CA LEU A 437 -14.88 2.59 0.65
C LEU A 437 -13.47 2.78 0.11
N ARG A 438 -12.51 3.10 0.99
CA ARG A 438 -11.11 3.27 0.62
C ARG A 438 -10.39 1.94 0.70
N ILE A 439 -9.84 1.48 -0.43
CA ILE A 439 -9.23 0.14 -0.58
C ILE A 439 -7.75 0.28 -0.90
N ASP A 440 -6.91 -0.42 -0.10
CA ASP A 440 -5.47 -0.57 -0.32
C ASP A 440 -5.08 -2.02 -0.03
N SER A 441 -5.40 -2.94 -0.96
CA SER A 441 -5.33 -4.38 -0.72
C SER A 441 -4.89 -5.17 -1.95
N PRO A 442 -3.89 -6.07 -1.80
CA PRO A 442 -3.53 -7.03 -2.85
C PRO A 442 -4.54 -8.17 -3.01
N GLY A 443 -5.59 -8.22 -2.15
CA GLY A 443 -6.53 -9.32 -2.05
C GLY A 443 -6.18 -10.30 -0.93
N GLY A 444 -6.65 -11.54 -1.06
CA GLY A 444 -6.44 -12.62 -0.09
C GLY A 444 -7.50 -13.69 -0.21
N ASP A 445 -8.11 -14.09 0.91
CA ASP A 445 -9.13 -15.16 0.98
C ASP A 445 -10.34 -14.83 0.09
N ALA A 446 -10.66 -15.74 -0.84
CA ALA A 446 -11.70 -15.54 -1.84
C ALA A 446 -13.11 -15.51 -1.22
N LEU A 447 -13.41 -16.42 -0.28
CA LEU A 447 -14.69 -16.45 0.42
C LEU A 447 -14.90 -15.20 1.26
N ALA A 448 -13.86 -14.75 1.97
CA ALA A 448 -13.92 -13.49 2.71
C ALA A 448 -14.24 -12.31 1.79
N SER A 449 -13.64 -12.28 0.60
CA SER A 449 -13.88 -11.23 -0.39
C SER A 449 -15.31 -11.23 -0.89
N ASP A 450 -15.89 -12.41 -1.15
CA ASP A 450 -17.29 -12.58 -1.57
C ASP A 450 -18.27 -12.11 -0.48
N LEU A 451 -18.06 -12.54 0.75
CA LEU A 451 -18.90 -12.12 1.88
C LEU A 451 -18.89 -10.59 2.08
N MET A 452 -17.72 -9.95 1.95
CA MET A 452 -17.59 -8.50 2.01
C MET A 452 -18.25 -7.83 0.81
N TRP A 453 -18.07 -8.36 -0.40
CA TRP A 453 -18.75 -7.88 -1.60
C TRP A 453 -20.27 -7.84 -1.40
N ARG A 454 -20.88 -8.91 -0.88
CA ARG A 454 -22.31 -8.97 -0.61
C ARG A 454 -22.77 -7.85 0.33
N GLU A 455 -22.05 -7.60 1.42
CA GLU A 455 -22.41 -6.55 2.38
C GLU A 455 -22.23 -5.13 1.80
N ILE A 456 -21.21 -4.94 0.94
CA ILE A 456 -21.01 -3.66 0.24
C ILE A 456 -22.16 -3.43 -0.76
N ARG A 457 -22.62 -4.47 -1.48
CA ARG A 457 -23.82 -4.37 -2.34
C ARG A 457 -25.06 -3.94 -1.55
N LEU A 458 -25.33 -4.59 -0.42
CA LEU A 458 -26.44 -4.22 0.46
C LEU A 458 -26.32 -2.79 1.02
N LEU A 459 -25.10 -2.31 1.26
CA LEU A 459 -24.84 -0.93 1.63
C LEU A 459 -25.13 0.01 0.45
N ALA A 460 -24.70 -0.34 -0.77
CA ALA A 460 -24.92 0.45 -1.97
C ALA A 460 -26.43 0.58 -2.35
N ASP A 461 -27.21 -0.45 -2.05
CA ASP A 461 -28.68 -0.41 -2.22
C ASP A 461 -29.36 0.56 -1.22
N SER A 462 -28.71 0.89 -0.10
CA SER A 462 -29.26 1.75 0.95
C SER A 462 -28.74 3.19 0.93
N LYS A 463 -27.52 3.41 0.43
CA LYS A 463 -26.82 4.71 0.44
C LYS A 463 -25.88 4.81 -0.76
N PRO A 464 -25.56 6.02 -1.26
CA PRO A 464 -24.50 6.21 -2.25
C PRO A 464 -23.17 5.69 -1.72
N VAL A 465 -22.52 4.80 -2.50
CA VAL A 465 -21.20 4.22 -2.18
C VAL A 465 -20.25 4.48 -3.33
N ILE A 466 -19.07 4.97 -3.01
CA ILE A 466 -17.95 5.12 -3.94
C ILE A 466 -16.79 4.26 -3.44
N ALA A 467 -16.24 3.40 -4.29
CA ALA A 467 -14.97 2.72 -4.03
C ALA A 467 -13.81 3.63 -4.48
N SER A 468 -12.94 3.98 -3.55
CA SER A 468 -11.72 4.74 -3.82
C SER A 468 -10.52 3.82 -3.66
N MET A 469 -9.83 3.55 -4.76
CA MET A 469 -8.62 2.73 -4.78
C MET A 469 -7.39 3.57 -4.38
N SER A 470 -6.47 2.95 -3.64
CA SER A 470 -5.20 3.55 -3.23
C SER A 470 -4.05 3.03 -4.10
N ASP A 471 -2.93 2.61 -3.49
CA ASP A 471 -1.81 2.01 -4.23
C ASP A 471 -2.22 0.74 -4.96
N VAL A 472 -2.97 -0.13 -4.26
CA VAL A 472 -3.35 -1.46 -4.75
C VAL A 472 -4.81 -1.74 -4.43
N ALA A 473 -5.57 -2.16 -5.44
CA ALA A 473 -6.89 -2.75 -5.26
C ALA A 473 -7.02 -3.95 -6.21
N ALA A 474 -6.35 -5.05 -5.87
CA ALA A 474 -6.19 -6.20 -6.74
C ALA A 474 -6.84 -7.46 -6.17
N SER A 475 -7.24 -8.40 -7.05
CA SER A 475 -7.84 -9.68 -6.64
C SER A 475 -9.05 -9.45 -5.71
N GLY A 476 -9.02 -9.94 -4.46
CA GLY A 476 -10.06 -9.67 -3.45
C GLY A 476 -10.30 -8.18 -3.18
N GLY A 477 -9.27 -7.33 -3.34
CA GLY A 477 -9.42 -5.87 -3.26
C GLY A 477 -10.25 -5.31 -4.40
N TYR A 478 -10.04 -5.79 -5.63
CA TYR A 478 -10.87 -5.45 -6.78
C TYR A 478 -12.29 -6.03 -6.61
N TYR A 479 -12.41 -7.25 -6.07
CA TYR A 479 -13.70 -7.90 -5.79
C TYR A 479 -14.58 -7.04 -4.85
N MET A 480 -13.99 -6.43 -3.82
CA MET A 480 -14.69 -5.46 -2.98
C MET A 480 -15.08 -4.19 -3.74
N ALA A 481 -14.16 -3.66 -4.57
CA ALA A 481 -14.38 -2.40 -5.27
C ALA A 481 -15.54 -2.48 -6.28
N MET A 482 -15.65 -3.59 -7.03
CA MET A 482 -16.71 -3.79 -8.03
C MET A 482 -18.11 -3.93 -7.42
N ALA A 483 -18.24 -4.04 -6.09
CA ALA A 483 -19.52 -3.99 -5.41
C ALA A 483 -20.12 -2.57 -5.37
N ALA A 484 -19.30 -1.54 -5.48
CA ALA A 484 -19.75 -0.15 -5.52
C ALA A 484 -20.18 0.26 -6.94
N PRO A 485 -21.19 1.11 -7.10
CA PRO A 485 -21.64 1.60 -8.40
C PRO A 485 -20.62 2.54 -9.08
N VAL A 486 -19.74 3.17 -8.30
CA VAL A 486 -18.69 4.07 -8.80
C VAL A 486 -17.34 3.67 -8.23
N ILE A 487 -16.35 3.55 -9.11
CA ILE A 487 -14.95 3.29 -8.74
C ILE A 487 -14.11 4.49 -9.14
N VAL A 488 -13.29 4.97 -8.21
CA VAL A 488 -12.32 6.04 -8.43
C VAL A 488 -10.92 5.51 -8.13
N ALA A 489 -10.00 5.72 -9.05
CA ALA A 489 -8.61 5.31 -8.94
C ALA A 489 -7.69 6.41 -9.47
N GLU A 490 -6.48 6.50 -8.95
CA GLU A 490 -5.41 7.29 -9.57
C GLU A 490 -4.88 6.55 -10.81
N LYS A 491 -4.30 7.28 -11.76
CA LYS A 491 -3.74 6.71 -13.00
C LYS A 491 -2.69 5.62 -12.75
N LEU A 492 -2.00 5.72 -11.63
CA LEU A 492 -0.91 4.83 -11.23
C LEU A 492 -1.32 3.80 -10.16
N THR A 493 -2.62 3.62 -9.91
CA THR A 493 -3.15 2.57 -9.04
C THR A 493 -2.98 1.20 -9.69
N LEU A 494 -2.42 0.23 -8.96
CA LEU A 494 -2.35 -1.16 -9.38
C LEU A 494 -3.68 -1.88 -9.06
N THR A 495 -4.38 -2.36 -10.10
CA THR A 495 -5.69 -3.00 -9.93
C THR A 495 -5.86 -4.24 -10.80
N GLY A 496 -7.04 -4.87 -10.77
CA GLY A 496 -7.35 -6.07 -11.53
C GLY A 496 -6.87 -7.34 -10.83
N SER A 497 -5.91 -8.07 -11.42
CA SER A 497 -5.47 -9.38 -10.93
C SER A 497 -6.64 -10.35 -10.73
N ILE A 498 -7.57 -10.37 -11.70
CA ILE A 498 -8.77 -11.22 -11.68
C ILE A 498 -8.34 -12.67 -11.85
N GLY A 499 -8.94 -13.58 -11.07
CA GLY A 499 -8.64 -14.99 -11.05
C GLY A 499 -8.34 -15.54 -9.67
N VAL A 500 -8.22 -16.85 -9.56
CA VAL A 500 -7.99 -17.57 -8.31
C VAL A 500 -6.69 -18.35 -8.41
N VAL A 501 -5.97 -18.41 -7.29
CA VAL A 501 -4.82 -19.30 -7.11
C VAL A 501 -5.07 -20.12 -5.86
N THR A 502 -4.96 -21.42 -5.97
CA THR A 502 -5.00 -22.37 -4.86
C THR A 502 -3.77 -23.26 -4.91
N GLY A 503 -3.36 -23.80 -3.80
CA GLY A 503 -2.25 -24.73 -3.72
C GLY A 503 -1.54 -24.69 -2.38
N GLY A 504 -0.71 -25.68 -2.17
CA GLY A 504 0.09 -25.84 -0.96
C GLY A 504 1.34 -26.68 -1.20
N PRO A 505 2.26 -26.71 -0.25
CA PRO A 505 3.38 -27.64 -0.29
C PRO A 505 2.87 -29.05 0.04
N TYR A 506 3.12 -30.01 -0.84
CA TYR A 506 2.97 -31.42 -0.48
C TYR A 506 4.08 -31.79 0.52
N HIS A 507 3.72 -31.89 1.79
CA HIS A 507 4.64 -32.26 2.86
C HIS A 507 4.91 -33.76 2.97
N LEU A 508 4.43 -34.58 2.05
CA LEU A 508 4.53 -36.05 2.19
C LEU A 508 5.98 -36.53 2.34
N VAL A 509 6.90 -35.93 1.60
CA VAL A 509 8.32 -36.32 1.68
C VAL A 509 8.96 -35.90 3.01
N PHE A 510 8.56 -34.75 3.57
CA PHE A 510 9.14 -34.25 4.83
C PHE A 510 8.62 -35.01 6.06
N VAL A 511 7.35 -35.41 6.06
CA VAL A 511 6.78 -36.23 7.14
C VAL A 511 7.34 -37.63 7.10
N VAL A 512 7.47 -38.24 5.91
CA VAL A 512 8.06 -39.57 5.76
C VAL A 512 9.56 -39.56 6.08
N ALA A 513 10.33 -38.55 5.64
CA ALA A 513 11.73 -38.42 5.98
C ALA A 513 11.95 -38.19 7.50
N ARG A 514 11.11 -37.40 8.15
CA ARG A 514 11.19 -37.15 9.61
C ARG A 514 10.74 -38.35 10.43
N LEU A 515 9.74 -39.09 9.98
CA LEU A 515 9.35 -40.37 10.57
C LEU A 515 10.43 -41.45 10.34
N ALA A 516 11.03 -41.49 9.16
CA ALA A 516 12.11 -42.44 8.86
C ALA A 516 13.38 -42.20 9.70
N ILE A 517 13.70 -40.94 10.01
CA ILE A 517 14.84 -40.58 10.87
C ILE A 517 14.52 -40.89 12.36
N SER A 518 13.24 -40.85 12.76
CA SER A 518 12.82 -41.01 14.16
C SER A 518 12.41 -42.45 14.52
N LEU A 519 12.29 -43.35 13.54
CA LEU A 519 11.86 -44.75 13.79
C LEU A 519 13.07 -45.69 13.81
N PRO A 520 13.13 -46.58 14.81
CA PRO A 520 14.15 -47.63 14.85
C PRO A 520 14.07 -48.51 13.60
N HIS A 521 15.21 -48.92 13.07
CA HIS A 521 15.38 -49.69 11.83
C HIS A 521 14.42 -50.93 11.68
N ARG A 522 13.98 -51.51 12.78
CA ARG A 522 13.04 -52.64 12.79
C ARG A 522 11.60 -52.30 12.39
N ILE A 523 11.16 -51.05 12.56
CA ILE A 523 9.81 -50.61 12.15
C ILE A 523 9.77 -50.23 10.67
N LEU A 524 10.88 -49.76 10.12
CA LEU A 524 11.00 -49.43 8.69
C LEU A 524 10.85 -50.66 7.78
N SER A 525 11.38 -51.81 8.22
CA SER A 525 11.24 -53.10 7.50
C SER A 525 9.82 -53.65 7.52
N LEU A 526 9.06 -53.40 8.61
CA LEU A 526 7.66 -53.82 8.73
C LEU A 526 6.71 -52.96 7.88
N LEU A 527 7.02 -51.67 7.72
CA LEU A 527 6.25 -50.75 6.85
C LEU A 527 6.49 -51.02 5.36
N GLN A 528 7.66 -51.54 4.97
CA GLN A 528 7.93 -51.97 3.59
C GLN A 528 7.19 -53.27 3.20
N GLN A 529 6.82 -54.12 4.17
CA GLN A 529 6.13 -55.38 3.92
C GLN A 529 4.60 -55.30 4.05
N SER A 530 4.06 -54.21 4.61
CA SER A 530 2.61 -54.08 4.82
C SER A 530 1.94 -53.39 3.61
N LYS A 531 0.78 -53.95 3.21
CA LYS A 531 -0.15 -53.36 2.23
C LYS A 531 -0.77 -52.02 2.70
N LEU A 532 -0.09 -51.28 3.57
CA LEU A 532 -0.57 -50.00 4.12
C LEU A 532 -0.45 -48.85 3.06
N ARG A 533 0.46 -49.01 2.07
CA ARG A 533 0.63 -48.06 1.00
C ARG A 533 -0.64 -47.88 0.16
N THR A 534 -1.34 -48.95 -0.14
CA THR A 534 -2.60 -48.94 -0.90
C THR A 534 -3.80 -48.39 -0.12
N ARG A 535 -3.79 -48.44 1.22
CA ARG A 535 -4.88 -47.87 2.01
C ARG A 535 -4.72 -46.37 2.28
N ILE A 536 -3.49 -45.87 2.35
CA ILE A 536 -3.24 -44.44 2.54
C ILE A 536 -3.56 -43.70 1.24
N ASP A 537 -3.19 -44.27 0.08
CA ASP A 537 -3.51 -43.69 -1.23
C ASP A 537 -5.02 -43.68 -1.51
N SER A 538 -5.76 -44.72 -1.11
CA SER A 538 -7.22 -44.77 -1.29
C SER A 538 -8.00 -43.89 -0.33
N ALA A 539 -7.53 -43.72 0.91
CA ALA A 539 -8.18 -42.83 1.88
C ALA A 539 -7.96 -41.33 1.54
N LEU A 540 -6.79 -40.99 1.00
CA LEU A 540 -6.50 -39.64 0.51
C LEU A 540 -7.32 -39.31 -0.76
N PHE A 541 -7.49 -40.24 -1.70
CA PHE A 541 -8.34 -40.04 -2.88
C PHE A 541 -9.82 -39.90 -2.53
N GLN A 542 -10.34 -40.67 -1.58
CA GLN A 542 -11.73 -40.55 -1.14
C GLN A 542 -12.03 -39.29 -0.36
N SER A 543 -11.07 -38.72 0.37
CA SER A 543 -11.26 -37.44 1.06
C SER A 543 -11.20 -36.23 0.11
N LEU A 544 -10.44 -36.35 -0.99
CA LEU A 544 -10.37 -35.31 -2.02
C LEU A 544 -11.64 -35.30 -2.90
N ASP A 545 -12.19 -36.46 -3.26
CA ASP A 545 -13.43 -36.54 -4.05
C ASP A 545 -14.66 -36.04 -3.28
N SER A 546 -14.69 -36.15 -1.95
CA SER A 546 -15.79 -35.62 -1.14
C SER A 546 -15.77 -34.11 -0.95
N GLU A 547 -14.59 -33.46 -1.04
CA GLU A 547 -14.48 -31.98 -0.99
C GLU A 547 -14.70 -31.32 -2.36
N PHE A 548 -14.44 -32.02 -3.46
CA PHE A 548 -14.64 -31.47 -4.82
C PHE A 548 -16.04 -31.69 -5.39
N SER A 549 -16.89 -32.49 -4.75
CA SER A 549 -18.27 -32.73 -5.20
C SER A 549 -19.26 -31.64 -4.76
N CYS A 550 -18.82 -30.63 -4.01
CA CYS A 550 -19.63 -29.52 -3.51
C CYS A 550 -19.26 -28.13 -4.07
N CYS A 551 -18.52 -28.06 -5.19
CA CYS A 551 -18.27 -26.78 -5.89
C CYS A 551 -18.78 -26.82 -7.32
#